data_e502fbc3533aea30f4eda1df2efcb427
#
_entry.id   e502fbc3533aea30f4eda1df2efcb427
#
_cell.length_a   1.000
_cell.length_b   1.000
_cell.length_c   1.000
_cell.angle_alpha   90.00
_cell.angle_beta   90.00
_cell.angle_gamma   90.00
#
_symmetry.space_group_name_H-M   'P 1'
#
loop_
_entity.id
_entity.type
_entity.pdbx_description
1 polymer ?
#
loop_
_entity_poly.entity_id
_entity_poly.type
_entity_poly.pdbx_seq_one_letter_code
_entity_poly.pdbx_strand_id
1 'polypeptide(L)'
;MSMPIALVVEDEPILMIQGVSAIEDAGFEVLEARNTDEAIAVLEGRDDIRVVVTDLQMTGSMDGMKLARAVRDRWPPILIIVVSGHIKPKRGDLPENVTFLSKPYSDNQMHRALASWPSS
;
A
#
# COMPACT_ATOMS: atom_id res chain seq x y z
N MET A 1 -7.25 14.51 -17.76
CA MET A 1 -6.16 13.68 -17.23
C MET A 1 -6.72 12.69 -16.24
N SER A 2 -6.31 11.46 -16.34
CA SER A 2 -6.75 10.44 -15.41
C SER A 2 -6.00 10.58 -14.08
N MET A 3 -6.66 10.24 -12.98
CA MET A 3 -6.02 10.19 -11.67
C MET A 3 -5.11 8.98 -11.60
N PRO A 4 -3.99 9.08 -10.87
CA PRO A 4 -3.17 7.90 -10.64
C PRO A 4 -3.94 6.86 -9.83
N ILE A 5 -3.61 5.60 -10.01
CA ILE A 5 -4.33 4.49 -9.39
C ILE A 5 -3.49 3.93 -8.25
N ALA A 6 -4.13 3.81 -7.08
CA ALA A 6 -3.56 3.16 -5.90
C ALA A 6 -4.32 1.88 -5.60
N LEU A 7 -3.59 0.83 -5.24
CA LEU A 7 -4.18 -0.42 -4.78
C LEU A 7 -4.05 -0.47 -3.25
N VAL A 8 -5.16 -0.61 -2.55
CA VAL A 8 -5.18 -0.74 -1.10
C VAL A 8 -5.46 -2.18 -0.74
N VAL A 9 -4.59 -2.76 0.08
CA VAL A 9 -4.70 -4.15 0.52
C VAL A 9 -4.95 -4.18 2.01
N GLU A 10 -6.15 -4.60 2.41
CA GLU A 10 -6.58 -4.58 3.79
C GLU A 10 -7.70 -5.60 3.98
N ASP A 11 -7.61 -6.43 5.01
CA ASP A 11 -8.63 -7.47 5.25
C ASP A 11 -9.75 -7.03 6.18
N GLU A 12 -9.60 -5.90 6.90
CA GLU A 12 -10.64 -5.38 7.78
C GLU A 12 -11.48 -4.32 7.08
N PRO A 13 -12.83 -4.52 6.98
CA PRO A 13 -13.66 -3.60 6.21
C PRO A 13 -13.61 -2.15 6.68
N ILE A 14 -13.59 -1.90 8.00
CA ILE A 14 -13.57 -0.53 8.52
C ILE A 14 -12.25 0.15 8.18
N LEU A 15 -11.14 -0.56 8.35
CA LEU A 15 -9.82 -0.01 8.03
C LEU A 15 -9.68 0.20 6.53
N MET A 16 -10.28 -0.67 5.72
CA MET A 16 -10.31 -0.48 4.27
C MET A 16 -11.00 0.83 3.91
N ILE A 17 -12.17 1.10 4.50
CA ILE A 17 -12.92 2.33 4.23
C ILE A 17 -12.08 3.55 4.60
N GLN A 18 -11.44 3.53 5.76
CA GLN A 18 -10.62 4.65 6.22
C GLN A 18 -9.42 4.89 5.30
N GLY A 19 -8.74 3.82 4.92
CA GLY A 19 -7.59 3.93 4.02
C GLY A 19 -7.98 4.44 2.64
N VAL A 20 -9.04 3.91 2.08
CA VAL A 20 -9.55 4.33 0.78
C VAL A 20 -9.91 5.81 0.79
N SER A 21 -10.63 6.25 1.83
CA SER A 21 -11.03 7.65 1.95
C SER A 21 -9.83 8.59 1.98
N ALA A 22 -8.81 8.28 2.78
CA ALA A 22 -7.62 9.12 2.89
C ALA A 22 -6.87 9.20 1.55
N ILE A 23 -6.81 8.10 0.83
CA ILE A 23 -6.07 8.03 -0.42
C ILE A 23 -6.83 8.73 -1.55
N GLU A 24 -8.16 8.58 -1.58
CA GLU A 24 -8.99 9.31 -2.54
C GLU A 24 -8.88 10.82 -2.32
N ASP A 25 -8.85 11.25 -1.06
CA ASP A 25 -8.69 12.67 -0.72
C ASP A 25 -7.35 13.22 -1.22
N ALA A 26 -6.35 12.36 -1.37
CA ALA A 26 -5.06 12.77 -1.90
C ALA A 26 -5.03 12.83 -3.43
N GLY A 27 -6.13 12.50 -4.10
CA GLY A 27 -6.25 12.61 -5.55
C GLY A 27 -5.99 11.33 -6.32
N PHE A 28 -6.15 10.18 -5.67
CA PHE A 28 -5.94 8.88 -6.33
C PHE A 28 -7.27 8.18 -6.58
N GLU A 29 -7.33 7.44 -7.66
CA GLU A 29 -8.38 6.44 -7.84
C GLU A 29 -7.94 5.18 -7.11
N VAL A 30 -8.85 4.55 -6.35
CA VAL A 30 -8.48 3.44 -5.48
C VAL A 30 -9.11 2.14 -5.93
N LEU A 31 -8.29 1.10 -6.01
CA LEU A 31 -8.73 -0.29 -6.15
C LEU A 31 -8.51 -0.99 -4.82
N GLU A 32 -9.35 -1.98 -4.53
CA GLU A 32 -9.31 -2.68 -3.24
C GLU A 32 -8.94 -4.14 -3.42
N ALA A 33 -8.14 -4.66 -2.50
CA ALA A 33 -7.86 -6.08 -2.39
C ALA A 33 -7.88 -6.46 -0.91
N ARG A 34 -8.39 -7.64 -0.60
CA ARG A 34 -8.55 -8.09 0.79
C ARG A 34 -7.41 -8.95 1.28
N ASN A 35 -6.57 -9.41 0.38
CA ASN A 35 -5.45 -10.28 0.72
C ASN A 35 -4.39 -10.20 -0.37
N THR A 36 -3.27 -10.87 -0.12
CA THR A 36 -2.14 -10.86 -1.04
C THR A 36 -2.50 -11.47 -2.39
N ASP A 37 -3.26 -12.55 -2.40
CA ASP A 37 -3.62 -13.22 -3.67
C ASP A 37 -4.45 -12.30 -4.55
N GLU A 38 -5.45 -11.62 -3.97
CA GLU A 38 -6.25 -10.65 -4.72
C GLU A 38 -5.39 -9.50 -5.24
N ALA A 39 -4.47 -9.01 -4.40
CA ALA A 39 -3.58 -7.92 -4.79
C ALA A 39 -2.72 -8.30 -5.98
N ILE A 40 -2.12 -9.48 -5.94
CA ILE A 40 -1.28 -9.96 -7.04
C ILE A 40 -2.11 -10.11 -8.32
N ALA A 41 -3.33 -10.66 -8.20
CA ALA A 41 -4.19 -10.82 -9.37
C ALA A 41 -4.51 -9.47 -10.03
N VAL A 42 -4.79 -8.44 -9.22
CA VAL A 42 -5.04 -7.09 -9.73
C VAL A 42 -3.80 -6.55 -10.43
N LEU A 43 -2.63 -6.70 -9.80
CA LEU A 43 -1.37 -6.20 -10.36
C LEU A 43 -1.01 -6.91 -11.67
N GLU A 44 -1.27 -8.20 -11.75
CA GLU A 44 -0.99 -8.96 -12.97
C GLU A 44 -1.92 -8.60 -14.12
N GLY A 45 -3.11 -8.15 -13.82
CA GLY A 45 -4.10 -7.79 -14.82
C GLY A 45 -4.07 -6.34 -15.26
N ARG A 46 -3.24 -5.50 -14.64
CA ARG A 46 -3.18 -4.06 -14.93
C ARG A 46 -1.74 -3.57 -14.92
N ASP A 47 -1.45 -2.61 -15.78
CA ASP A 47 -0.13 -1.98 -15.83
C ASP A 47 -0.17 -0.51 -15.40
N ASP A 48 -1.31 -0.05 -14.89
CA ASP A 48 -1.54 1.36 -14.57
C ASP A 48 -1.56 1.66 -13.07
N ILE A 49 -1.24 0.69 -12.22
CA ILE A 49 -1.18 0.91 -10.77
C ILE A 49 0.15 1.58 -10.42
N ARG A 50 0.07 2.69 -9.69
CA ARG A 50 1.24 3.50 -9.35
C ARG A 50 1.67 3.35 -7.91
N VAL A 51 0.72 3.02 -7.02
CA VAL A 51 0.98 2.93 -5.58
C VAL A 51 0.28 1.69 -5.04
N VAL A 52 0.96 0.97 -4.14
CA VAL A 52 0.37 -0.11 -3.35
C VAL A 52 0.47 0.28 -1.88
N VAL A 53 -0.67 0.33 -1.19
CA VAL A 53 -0.73 0.56 0.25
C VAL A 53 -1.23 -0.72 0.88
N THR A 54 -0.41 -1.35 1.71
CA THR A 54 -0.76 -2.64 2.30
C THR A 54 -0.55 -2.63 3.80
N ASP A 55 -1.46 -3.29 4.52
CA ASP A 55 -1.21 -3.63 5.91
C ASP A 55 -0.07 -4.66 5.94
N LEU A 56 0.83 -4.49 6.90
CA LEU A 56 1.95 -5.40 7.07
C LEU A 56 1.48 -6.76 7.57
N GLN A 57 0.50 -6.77 8.44
CA GLN A 57 -0.02 -8.00 9.04
C GLN A 57 -1.52 -8.12 8.76
N MET A 58 -1.90 -9.20 8.09
CA MET A 58 -3.29 -9.50 7.78
C MET A 58 -3.61 -10.91 8.27
N THR A 59 -4.73 -11.07 8.98
CA THR A 59 -5.21 -12.36 9.48
C THR A 59 -4.14 -13.17 10.21
N GLY A 60 -3.32 -12.49 11.04
CA GLY A 60 -2.30 -13.14 11.85
C GLY A 60 -1.06 -13.59 11.10
N SER A 61 -0.90 -13.22 9.83
CA SER A 61 0.25 -13.58 9.03
C SER A 61 1.00 -12.34 8.57
N MET A 62 2.19 -12.54 8.03
CA MET A 62 3.02 -11.45 7.49
C MET A 62 2.83 -11.30 5.98
N ASP A 63 1.59 -11.46 5.52
CA ASP A 63 1.29 -11.41 4.09
C ASP A 63 1.67 -10.07 3.45
N GLY A 64 1.52 -8.97 4.21
CA GLY A 64 1.90 -7.65 3.70
C GLY A 64 3.38 -7.51 3.44
N MET A 65 4.22 -8.15 4.24
CA MET A 65 5.67 -8.17 4.02
C MET A 65 6.01 -8.90 2.72
N LYS A 66 5.40 -10.07 2.53
CA LYS A 66 5.62 -10.86 1.32
C LYS A 66 5.12 -10.10 0.09
N LEU A 67 3.97 -9.45 0.22
CA LEU A 67 3.43 -8.63 -0.87
C LEU A 67 4.38 -7.50 -1.23
N ALA A 68 4.90 -6.78 -0.22
CA ALA A 68 5.82 -5.67 -0.47
C ALA A 68 7.06 -6.14 -1.25
N ARG A 69 7.60 -7.28 -0.88
CA ARG A 69 8.77 -7.85 -1.58
C ARG A 69 8.44 -8.26 -3.00
N ALA A 70 7.29 -8.91 -3.19
CA ALA A 70 6.87 -9.32 -4.53
C ALA A 70 6.64 -8.13 -5.45
N VAL A 71 6.03 -7.07 -4.92
CA VAL A 71 5.79 -5.85 -5.72
C VAL A 71 7.11 -5.18 -6.08
N ARG A 72 8.05 -5.11 -5.14
CA ARG A 72 9.36 -4.53 -5.41
C ARG A 72 10.11 -5.29 -6.49
N ASP A 73 10.02 -6.63 -6.46
CA ASP A 73 10.73 -7.46 -7.43
C ASP A 73 10.11 -7.42 -8.82
N ARG A 74 8.77 -7.44 -8.90
CA ARG A 74 8.07 -7.60 -10.17
C ARG A 74 7.64 -6.28 -10.80
N TRP A 75 7.38 -5.26 -9.98
CA TRP A 75 6.93 -3.96 -10.46
C TRP A 75 7.72 -2.83 -9.78
N PRO A 76 9.04 -2.74 -10.05
CA PRO A 76 9.94 -1.81 -9.34
C PRO A 76 9.50 -0.35 -9.30
N PRO A 77 8.85 0.19 -10.34
CA PRO A 77 8.45 1.61 -10.29
C PRO A 77 7.33 1.93 -9.32
N ILE A 78 6.59 0.92 -8.82
CA ILE A 78 5.45 1.18 -7.95
C ILE A 78 5.94 1.67 -6.58
N LEU A 79 5.34 2.75 -6.08
CA LEU A 79 5.56 3.20 -4.71
C LEU A 79 4.85 2.24 -3.75
N ILE A 80 5.56 1.78 -2.74
CA ILE A 80 5.01 0.85 -1.75
C ILE A 80 4.93 1.55 -0.40
N ILE A 81 3.74 1.55 0.20
CA ILE A 81 3.50 2.07 1.54
C ILE A 81 2.99 0.91 2.39
N VAL A 82 3.69 0.65 3.49
CA VAL A 82 3.33 -0.42 4.43
C VAL A 82 2.84 0.20 5.72
N VAL A 83 1.71 -0.28 6.22
CA VAL A 83 1.08 0.23 7.44
C VAL A 83 1.00 -0.87 8.48
N SER A 84 1.27 -0.54 9.74
CA SER A 84 1.15 -1.53 10.82
C SER A 84 0.90 -0.86 12.16
N GLY A 85 0.04 -1.51 12.99
CA GLY A 85 -0.23 -1.03 14.34
C GLY A 85 0.55 -1.77 15.41
N HIS A 86 0.91 -2.99 15.16
CA HIS A 86 1.51 -3.86 16.18
C HIS A 86 2.97 -4.17 15.93
N ILE A 87 3.36 -4.25 14.68
CA ILE A 87 4.70 -4.65 14.31
C ILE A 87 5.41 -3.46 13.71
N LYS A 88 6.60 -3.16 14.22
CA LYS A 88 7.48 -2.15 13.63
C LYS A 88 8.63 -2.88 12.98
N PRO A 89 8.74 -2.84 11.66
CA PRO A 89 9.84 -3.52 10.98
C PRO A 89 11.16 -2.91 11.38
N LYS A 90 12.16 -3.75 11.52
CA LYS A 90 13.53 -3.31 11.79
C LYS A 90 14.17 -2.91 10.48
N ARG A 91 15.27 -2.15 10.60
CA ARG A 91 16.06 -1.80 9.45
C ARG A 91 16.49 -3.08 8.71
N GLY A 92 16.19 -3.12 7.41
CA GLY A 92 16.50 -4.29 6.58
C GLY A 92 15.38 -5.30 6.44
N ASP A 93 14.32 -5.19 7.23
CA ASP A 93 13.17 -6.10 7.11
C ASP A 93 12.34 -5.82 5.87
N LEU A 94 12.24 -4.54 5.48
CA LEU A 94 11.48 -4.14 4.31
C LEU A 94 12.42 -3.96 3.12
N PRO A 95 11.92 -4.20 1.89
CA PRO A 95 12.71 -3.91 0.69
C PRO A 95 13.03 -2.42 0.60
N GLU A 96 13.98 -2.09 -0.27
CA GLU A 96 14.35 -0.69 -0.51
C GLU A 96 13.17 0.10 -1.07
N ASN A 97 13.14 1.39 -0.76
CA ASN A 97 12.15 2.34 -1.28
C ASN A 97 10.72 2.00 -0.85
N VAL A 98 10.58 1.44 0.34
CA VAL A 98 9.28 1.19 0.96
C VAL A 98 9.08 2.18 2.09
N THR A 99 7.94 2.87 2.09
CA THR A 99 7.56 3.79 3.16
C THR A 99 6.76 3.05 4.21
N PHE A 100 7.07 3.27 5.47
CA PHE A 100 6.36 2.66 6.58
C PHE A 100 5.56 3.72 7.33
N LEU A 101 4.28 3.42 7.61
CA LEU A 101 3.44 4.25 8.47
C LEU A 101 2.93 3.42 9.65
N SER A 102 3.05 4.00 10.83
CA SER A 102 2.54 3.38 12.07
C SER A 102 1.07 3.75 12.25
N LYS A 103 0.24 2.77 12.61
CA LYS A 103 -1.16 3.04 12.95
C LYS A 103 -1.28 3.51 14.39
N PRO A 104 -2.18 4.43 14.72
CA PRO A 104 -3.00 5.17 13.77
C PRO A 104 -2.17 6.25 13.08
N TYR A 105 -2.41 6.46 11.80
CA TYR A 105 -1.77 7.54 11.07
C TYR A 105 -2.82 8.61 10.76
N SER A 106 -2.35 9.86 10.61
CA SER A 106 -3.23 10.94 10.20
C SER A 106 -3.36 10.99 8.69
N ASP A 107 -4.40 11.67 8.20
CA ASP A 107 -4.54 11.92 6.77
C ASP A 107 -3.30 12.63 6.22
N ASN A 108 -2.74 13.57 6.98
CA ASN A 108 -1.52 14.27 6.56
C ASN A 108 -0.34 13.33 6.40
N GLN A 109 -0.19 12.35 7.28
CA GLN A 109 0.88 11.37 7.16
C GLN A 109 0.73 10.52 5.90
N MET A 110 -0.50 10.07 5.61
CA MET A 110 -0.77 9.33 4.39
C MET A 110 -0.54 10.21 3.16
N HIS A 111 -1.02 11.46 3.19
CA HIS A 111 -0.84 12.38 2.07
C HIS A 111 0.63 12.64 1.79
N ARG A 112 1.46 12.77 2.83
CA ARG A 112 2.90 12.95 2.65
C ARG A 112 3.56 11.73 2.03
N ALA A 113 3.16 10.54 2.47
CA ALA A 113 3.70 9.31 1.91
C ALA A 113 3.34 9.19 0.43
N LEU A 114 2.10 9.52 0.07
CA LEU A 114 1.64 9.49 -1.31
C LEU A 114 2.30 10.58 -2.16
N ALA A 115 2.68 11.70 -1.56
CA ALA A 115 3.31 12.81 -2.28
C ALA A 115 4.68 12.46 -2.81
N SER A 116 5.31 11.38 -2.35
CA SER A 116 6.56 10.92 -2.93
C SER A 116 6.38 10.31 -4.32
N TRP A 117 5.14 10.10 -4.77
CA TRP A 117 4.84 9.72 -6.14
C TRP A 117 4.25 10.91 -6.90
N PRO A 118 4.65 11.11 -8.16
CA PRO A 118 5.73 10.45 -8.88
C PRO A 118 7.09 10.83 -8.30
N SER A 119 7.99 9.90 -8.35
CA SER A 119 9.31 10.06 -7.77
C SER A 119 10.26 10.84 -8.68
N SER A 120 9.74 11.79 -9.36
CA SER A 120 10.53 12.59 -10.28
C SER A 120 11.53 13.50 -9.58
#